data_bcf1bd943943a1d2937a39a5d055e242
#
_entry.id   bcf1bd943943a1d2937a39a5d055e242
#
_cell.length_a   1.000
_cell.length_b   1.000
_cell.length_c   1.000
_cell.angle_alpha   90.00
_cell.angle_beta   90.00
_cell.angle_gamma   90.00
#
_symmetry.space_group_name_H-M   'P 1'
#
loop_
_entity.id
_entity.type
_entity.pdbx_description
1 polymer ?
#
loop_
_entity_poly.entity_id
_entity_poly.type
_entity_poly.pdbx_seq_one_letter_code
_entity_poly.pdbx_strand_id
1 'polypeptide(L)'
;YSRSKVPPLIAANLEKGGNGIVTEGTLVGAPMEIAATDDIGMATKMAHACAAEASAVGANWAFAPIIDIDTNYRNPITNTRTFGSDPERVRRMGRAYVEEVQKMGLAASIKHFPGDGQDERDQHLVTSINSMDCDPWMNTYGAAYKAGIEAGALTAMVGHIMQPAWTRRLNPGIKDEDIMPGTLSREMMQGLLRGELGFN
;
A
#
# COMPACT_ATOMS: atom_id res chain seq x y z
N TYR A 1 22.26 5.23 15.27
CA TYR A 1 21.80 4.11 16.12
C TYR A 1 22.53 4.09 17.48
N SER A 2 23.85 4.21 17.52
CA SER A 2 24.67 4.04 18.75
C SER A 2 24.36 5.04 19.88
N ARG A 3 23.66 6.14 19.60
CA ARG A 3 23.29 7.16 20.60
C ARG A 3 21.85 7.10 21.07
N SER A 4 21.03 6.19 20.53
CA SER A 4 19.63 6.04 20.89
C SER A 4 19.38 4.74 21.65
N LYS A 5 18.65 4.82 22.77
CA LYS A 5 18.23 3.62 23.53
C LYS A 5 17.19 2.79 22.76
N VAL A 6 16.41 3.44 21.91
CA VAL A 6 15.46 2.81 21.00
C VAL A 6 15.88 3.15 19.58
N PRO A 7 16.16 2.18 18.71
CA PRO A 7 16.54 2.45 17.32
C PRO A 7 15.45 3.26 16.62
N PRO A 8 15.80 4.32 15.86
CA PRO A 8 14.82 5.08 15.09
C PRO A 8 14.30 4.27 13.93
N LEU A 9 13.05 4.51 13.54
CA LEU A 9 12.51 4.08 12.26
C LEU A 9 12.94 5.09 11.19
N ILE A 10 13.62 4.61 10.16
CA ILE A 10 14.12 5.41 9.04
C ILE A 10 13.44 4.90 7.77
N ALA A 11 12.51 5.70 7.25
CA ALA A 11 11.66 5.32 6.14
C ALA A 11 12.13 5.89 4.80
N ALA A 12 11.79 5.17 3.72
CA ALA A 12 11.97 5.63 2.35
C ALA A 12 10.87 5.13 1.41
N ASN A 13 10.61 5.86 0.32
CA ASN A 13 9.67 5.46 -0.74
C ASN A 13 10.36 4.49 -1.71
N LEU A 14 10.44 3.23 -1.32
CA LEU A 14 11.13 2.18 -2.06
C LEU A 14 10.20 1.54 -3.11
N GLU A 15 9.64 2.35 -4.01
CA GLU A 15 8.63 1.89 -4.96
C GLU A 15 9.24 1.38 -6.28
N LYS A 16 10.38 1.95 -6.70
CA LYS A 16 10.96 1.75 -8.03
C LYS A 16 12.41 1.23 -8.00
N GLY A 17 13.01 1.14 -6.83
CA GLY A 17 14.42 0.81 -6.61
C GLY A 17 15.00 1.56 -5.43
N GLY A 18 16.31 1.46 -5.24
CA GLY A 18 17.06 2.17 -4.20
C GLY A 18 17.11 3.68 -4.39
N ASN A 19 16.82 4.16 -5.58
CA ASN A 19 16.67 5.59 -5.88
C ASN A 19 15.55 6.29 -5.08
N GLY A 20 14.71 5.52 -4.39
CA GLY A 20 13.73 6.04 -3.43
C GLY A 20 14.33 6.57 -2.13
N ILE A 21 15.62 6.34 -1.87
CA ILE A 21 16.32 6.83 -0.69
C ILE A 21 17.63 7.58 -1.03
N VAL A 22 18.35 7.15 -2.06
CA VAL A 22 19.58 7.81 -2.51
C VAL A 22 19.48 8.12 -4.00
N THR A 23 19.96 9.30 -4.39
CA THR A 23 19.84 9.78 -5.79
C THR A 23 20.53 8.84 -6.79
N GLU A 24 21.66 8.28 -6.40
CA GLU A 24 22.47 7.34 -7.19
C GLU A 24 21.98 5.88 -7.07
N GLY A 25 20.92 5.64 -6.32
CA GLY A 25 20.34 4.31 -6.15
C GLY A 25 19.79 3.74 -7.45
N THR A 26 19.79 2.42 -7.54
CA THR A 26 19.29 1.71 -8.73
C THR A 26 17.83 2.03 -8.98
N LEU A 27 17.51 2.47 -10.19
CA LEU A 27 16.16 2.54 -10.72
C LEU A 27 15.88 1.22 -11.45
N VAL A 28 15.04 0.38 -10.85
CA VAL A 28 14.65 -0.92 -11.46
C VAL A 28 13.53 -0.71 -12.47
N GLY A 29 12.59 0.17 -12.17
CA GLY A 29 11.43 0.49 -13.00
C GLY A 29 10.18 0.72 -12.16
N ALA A 30 9.15 1.32 -12.77
CA ALA A 30 7.88 1.52 -12.09
C ALA A 30 7.17 0.17 -11.85
N PRO A 31 6.36 0.02 -10.78
CA PRO A 31 5.60 -1.20 -10.54
C PRO A 31 4.77 -1.68 -11.73
N MET A 32 4.19 -0.76 -12.52
CA MET A 32 3.45 -1.13 -13.75
C MET A 32 4.36 -1.71 -14.84
N GLU A 33 5.62 -1.25 -14.95
CA GLU A 33 6.60 -1.83 -15.87
C GLU A 33 6.98 -3.26 -15.43
N ILE A 34 7.15 -3.45 -14.11
CA ILE A 34 7.37 -4.78 -13.53
C ILE A 34 6.15 -5.68 -13.79
N ALA A 35 4.95 -5.15 -13.59
CA ALA A 35 3.70 -5.89 -13.83
C ALA A 35 3.51 -6.28 -15.31
N ALA A 36 4.00 -5.47 -16.25
CA ALA A 36 3.94 -5.78 -17.68
C ALA A 36 4.78 -7.01 -18.07
N THR A 37 5.74 -7.42 -17.27
CA THR A 37 6.52 -8.66 -17.50
C THR A 37 5.72 -9.93 -17.20
N ASP A 38 4.62 -9.80 -16.42
CA ASP A 38 3.82 -10.89 -15.85
C ASP A 38 4.65 -11.96 -15.07
N ASP A 39 5.87 -11.60 -14.67
CA ASP A 39 6.78 -12.42 -13.89
C ASP A 39 6.84 -11.92 -12.43
N ILE A 40 6.32 -12.74 -11.49
CA ILE A 40 6.37 -12.44 -10.05
C ILE A 40 7.82 -12.31 -9.57
N GLY A 41 8.74 -13.06 -10.14
CA GLY A 41 10.17 -12.98 -9.82
C GLY A 41 10.76 -11.59 -10.06
N MET A 42 10.19 -10.80 -10.99
CA MET A 42 10.63 -9.42 -11.20
C MET A 42 10.18 -8.49 -10.04
N ALA A 43 9.00 -8.72 -9.47
CA ALA A 43 8.59 -7.98 -8.26
C ALA A 43 9.50 -8.32 -7.07
N THR A 44 9.88 -9.59 -6.89
CA THR A 44 10.84 -10.02 -5.88
C THR A 44 12.22 -9.37 -6.10
N LYS A 45 12.74 -9.36 -7.34
CA LYS A 45 14.03 -8.72 -7.66
C LYS A 45 14.01 -7.21 -7.38
N MET A 46 12.93 -6.52 -7.73
CA MET A 46 12.76 -5.10 -7.42
C MET A 46 12.77 -4.87 -5.92
N ALA A 47 12.01 -5.66 -5.16
CA ALA A 47 11.96 -5.59 -3.70
C ALA A 47 13.34 -5.84 -3.07
N HIS A 48 14.08 -6.82 -3.59
CA HIS A 48 15.45 -7.12 -3.17
C HIS A 48 16.40 -5.93 -3.36
N ALA A 49 16.40 -5.34 -4.56
CA ALA A 49 17.23 -4.17 -4.84
C ALA A 49 16.88 -2.98 -3.92
N CYS A 50 15.58 -2.71 -3.76
CA CYS A 50 15.07 -1.71 -2.83
C CYS A 50 15.60 -1.92 -1.40
N ALA A 51 15.44 -3.14 -0.88
CA ALA A 51 15.80 -3.47 0.49
C ALA A 51 17.33 -3.46 0.72
N ALA A 52 18.10 -4.03 -0.22
CA ALA A 52 19.55 -4.09 -0.12
C ALA A 52 20.18 -2.69 -0.07
N GLU A 53 19.80 -1.81 -0.99
CA GLU A 53 20.34 -0.46 -1.06
C GLU A 53 19.88 0.42 0.09
N ALA A 54 18.61 0.32 0.48
CA ALA A 54 18.07 1.04 1.63
C ALA A 54 18.74 0.63 2.95
N SER A 55 18.96 -0.66 3.18
CA SER A 55 19.68 -1.16 4.34
C SER A 55 21.12 -0.66 4.38
N ALA A 56 21.80 -0.58 3.24
CA ALA A 56 23.18 -0.11 3.15
C ALA A 56 23.36 1.34 3.64
N VAL A 57 22.31 2.17 3.55
CA VAL A 57 22.30 3.56 4.04
C VAL A 57 21.54 3.72 5.37
N GLY A 58 21.14 2.61 6.00
CA GLY A 58 20.57 2.61 7.34
C GLY A 58 19.05 2.75 7.43
N ALA A 59 18.31 2.66 6.31
CA ALA A 59 16.85 2.57 6.35
C ALA A 59 16.40 1.19 6.84
N ASN A 60 15.27 1.18 7.55
CA ASN A 60 14.68 -0.04 8.09
C ASN A 60 13.15 -0.09 7.88
N TRP A 61 12.59 0.86 7.11
CA TRP A 61 11.16 0.96 6.85
C TRP A 61 10.91 1.35 5.39
N ALA A 62 10.26 0.47 4.64
CA ALA A 62 9.85 0.71 3.27
C ALA A 62 8.41 1.25 3.22
N PHE A 63 8.19 2.44 2.70
CA PHE A 63 6.87 2.95 2.33
C PHE A 63 6.42 2.34 1.00
N ALA A 64 6.37 1.03 0.97
CA ALA A 64 6.02 0.16 -0.17
C ALA A 64 5.65 -1.24 0.34
N PRO A 65 4.91 -2.04 -0.47
CA PRO A 65 4.45 -1.79 -1.84
C PRO A 65 3.17 -0.97 -1.92
N ILE A 66 2.90 -0.39 -3.10
CA ILE A 66 1.59 0.13 -3.45
C ILE A 66 0.75 -1.05 -3.97
N ILE A 67 -0.31 -1.37 -3.23
CA ILE A 67 -1.28 -2.43 -3.57
C ILE A 67 -2.65 -1.87 -3.95
N ASP A 68 -2.67 -0.58 -4.31
CA ASP A 68 -3.81 0.06 -4.94
C ASP A 68 -4.08 -0.55 -6.32
N ILE A 69 -5.32 -0.47 -6.78
CA ILE A 69 -5.75 -1.02 -8.07
C ILE A 69 -6.15 0.12 -8.99
N ASP A 70 -5.42 0.29 -10.10
CA ASP A 70 -5.60 1.39 -11.04
C ASP A 70 -6.81 1.14 -11.95
N THR A 71 -8.01 1.37 -11.44
CA THR A 71 -9.27 1.19 -12.19
C THR A 71 -9.69 2.43 -12.97
N ASN A 72 -9.08 3.58 -12.69
CA ASN A 72 -9.34 4.85 -13.36
C ASN A 72 -8.03 5.50 -13.82
N TYR A 73 -7.77 5.45 -15.12
CA TYR A 73 -6.56 6.02 -15.74
C TYR A 73 -6.36 7.52 -15.47
N ARG A 74 -7.41 8.22 -15.00
CA ARG A 74 -7.32 9.64 -14.59
C ARG A 74 -6.85 9.82 -13.16
N ASN A 75 -6.74 8.74 -12.37
CA ASN A 75 -6.21 8.86 -11.02
C ASN A 75 -4.75 9.33 -11.08
N PRO A 76 -4.41 10.49 -10.45
CA PRO A 76 -3.07 11.07 -10.57
C PRO A 76 -2.05 10.38 -9.66
N ILE A 77 -2.49 9.55 -8.72
CA ILE A 77 -1.66 9.00 -7.65
C ILE A 77 -1.19 7.58 -7.96
N THR A 78 -2.09 6.71 -8.39
CA THR A 78 -1.77 5.32 -8.69
C THR A 78 -0.97 5.21 -9.97
N ASN A 79 -1.60 5.41 -11.11
CA ASN A 79 -0.94 5.45 -12.41
C ASN A 79 0.13 4.35 -12.54
N THR A 80 1.35 4.69 -12.95
CA THR A 80 2.47 3.73 -13.10
C THR A 80 3.04 3.21 -11.76
N ARG A 81 2.61 3.76 -10.63
CA ARG A 81 3.10 3.38 -9.30
C ARG A 81 2.49 2.09 -8.74
N THR A 82 1.42 1.57 -9.35
CA THR A 82 0.79 0.30 -8.96
C THR A 82 1.12 -0.81 -9.94
N PHE A 83 0.86 -2.05 -9.54
CA PHE A 83 0.99 -3.23 -10.42
C PHE A 83 -0.15 -3.35 -11.44
N GLY A 84 -0.95 -2.29 -11.63
CA GLY A 84 -1.96 -2.16 -12.68
C GLY A 84 -3.40 -2.31 -12.21
N SER A 85 -4.28 -2.64 -13.13
CA SER A 85 -5.73 -2.71 -12.94
C SER A 85 -6.27 -4.12 -12.66
N ASP A 86 -5.45 -5.16 -12.80
CA ASP A 86 -5.81 -6.54 -12.47
C ASP A 86 -5.60 -6.83 -10.97
N PRO A 87 -6.69 -7.03 -10.19
CA PRO A 87 -6.58 -7.26 -8.76
C PRO A 87 -5.74 -8.48 -8.38
N GLU A 88 -5.77 -9.53 -9.18
CA GLU A 88 -5.01 -10.75 -8.91
C GLU A 88 -3.51 -10.52 -9.11
N ARG A 89 -3.12 -9.78 -10.14
CA ARG A 89 -1.72 -9.39 -10.35
C ARG A 89 -1.22 -8.49 -9.23
N VAL A 90 -2.00 -7.48 -8.85
CA VAL A 90 -1.66 -6.59 -7.71
C VAL A 90 -1.48 -7.40 -6.43
N ARG A 91 -2.40 -8.33 -6.14
CA ARG A 91 -2.34 -9.22 -4.98
C ARG A 91 -1.06 -10.05 -4.97
N ARG A 92 -0.72 -10.73 -6.08
CA ARG A 92 0.44 -11.63 -6.18
C ARG A 92 1.76 -10.89 -6.10
N MET A 93 1.90 -9.80 -6.85
CA MET A 93 3.14 -9.02 -6.89
C MET A 93 3.35 -8.21 -5.62
N GLY A 94 2.29 -7.64 -5.05
CA GLY A 94 2.33 -6.97 -3.75
C GLY A 94 2.77 -7.92 -2.63
N ARG A 95 2.22 -9.14 -2.59
CA ARG A 95 2.64 -10.19 -1.67
C ARG A 95 4.12 -10.52 -1.80
N ALA A 96 4.60 -10.78 -3.02
CA ALA A 96 6.01 -11.11 -3.29
C ALA A 96 6.95 -9.99 -2.86
N TYR A 97 6.55 -8.73 -3.06
CA TYR A 97 7.29 -7.56 -2.59
C TYR A 97 7.41 -7.55 -1.06
N VAL A 98 6.30 -7.73 -0.34
CA VAL A 98 6.27 -7.75 1.14
C VAL A 98 7.17 -8.86 1.67
N GLU A 99 7.02 -10.08 1.16
CA GLU A 99 7.81 -11.24 1.60
C GLU A 99 9.32 -10.98 1.47
N GLU A 100 9.78 -10.44 0.36
CA GLU A 100 11.21 -10.19 0.13
C GLU A 100 11.74 -9.04 1.00
N VAL A 101 11.04 -7.90 1.07
CA VAL A 101 11.47 -6.75 1.89
C VAL A 101 11.57 -7.13 3.36
N GLN A 102 10.59 -7.88 3.87
CA GLN A 102 10.57 -8.32 5.28
C GLN A 102 11.67 -9.35 5.55
N LYS A 103 11.92 -10.29 4.63
CA LYS A 103 13.04 -11.24 4.70
C LYS A 103 14.39 -10.51 4.75
N MET A 104 14.51 -9.37 4.08
CA MET A 104 15.70 -8.52 4.09
C MET A 104 15.82 -7.64 5.36
N GLY A 105 14.85 -7.70 6.27
CA GLY A 105 14.88 -7.01 7.56
C GLY A 105 14.31 -5.59 7.56
N LEU A 106 13.60 -5.15 6.53
CA LEU A 106 12.87 -3.89 6.51
C LEU A 106 11.39 -4.13 6.81
N ALA A 107 10.77 -3.21 7.56
CA ALA A 107 9.33 -3.19 7.71
C ALA A 107 8.66 -2.75 6.39
N ALA A 108 7.82 -3.59 5.80
CA ALA A 108 7.01 -3.20 4.65
C ALA A 108 5.77 -2.41 5.09
N SER A 109 5.36 -1.43 4.29
CA SER A 109 4.14 -0.64 4.49
C SER A 109 3.22 -0.76 3.28
N ILE A 110 2.18 -1.58 3.41
CA ILE A 110 1.16 -1.72 2.35
C ILE A 110 0.30 -0.46 2.27
N LYS A 111 0.06 0.07 1.06
CA LYS A 111 -0.57 1.39 0.87
C LYS A 111 -1.39 1.49 -0.41
N HIS A 112 -2.34 2.43 -0.45
CA HIS A 112 -2.82 3.41 0.54
C HIS A 112 -4.21 2.99 1.04
N PHE A 113 -4.29 2.42 2.24
CA PHE A 113 -5.56 1.91 2.79
C PHE A 113 -6.61 3.04 2.94
N PRO A 114 -7.88 2.83 2.59
CA PRO A 114 -8.56 1.61 2.13
C PRO A 114 -8.51 1.33 0.61
N GLY A 115 -7.61 1.92 -0.12
CA GLY A 115 -7.35 1.66 -1.53
C GLY A 115 -7.67 2.83 -2.44
N ASP A 116 -6.64 3.29 -3.16
CA ASP A 116 -6.72 4.33 -4.19
C ASP A 116 -6.91 3.72 -5.59
N GLY A 117 -7.04 4.57 -6.61
CA GLY A 117 -7.11 4.15 -8.01
C GLY A 117 -8.49 4.25 -8.67
N GLN A 118 -9.52 4.71 -7.97
CA GLN A 118 -10.86 4.92 -8.52
C GLN A 118 -11.19 6.37 -8.80
N ASP A 119 -10.86 7.25 -7.86
CA ASP A 119 -11.18 8.68 -7.90
C ASP A 119 -10.14 9.43 -8.75
N GLU A 120 -10.55 10.42 -9.50
CA GLU A 120 -9.64 11.29 -10.27
C GLU A 120 -9.08 12.46 -9.43
N ARG A 121 -9.43 12.55 -8.15
CA ARG A 121 -8.89 13.53 -7.21
C ARG A 121 -7.60 13.04 -6.57
N ASP A 122 -6.70 13.98 -6.33
CA ASP A 122 -5.48 13.73 -5.55
C ASP A 122 -5.80 13.76 -4.06
N GLN A 123 -5.66 12.63 -3.37
CA GLN A 123 -5.92 12.51 -1.94
C GLN A 123 -5.02 13.39 -1.06
N HIS A 124 -3.90 13.92 -1.59
CA HIS A 124 -3.03 14.87 -0.87
C HIS A 124 -3.56 16.31 -0.89
N LEU A 125 -4.45 16.61 -1.81
CA LEU A 125 -5.04 17.95 -1.97
C LEU A 125 -6.48 18.02 -1.46
N VAL A 126 -7.26 16.97 -1.74
CA VAL A 126 -8.66 16.84 -1.31
C VAL A 126 -8.95 15.37 -1.03
N THR A 127 -9.88 15.10 -0.13
CA THR A 127 -10.28 13.71 0.16
C THR A 127 -10.80 13.02 -1.10
N SER A 128 -10.23 11.85 -1.42
CA SER A 128 -10.71 10.98 -2.49
C SER A 128 -11.69 9.93 -1.97
N ILE A 129 -12.38 9.24 -2.87
CA ILE A 129 -13.40 8.26 -2.52
C ILE A 129 -13.15 6.95 -3.28
N ASN A 130 -13.05 5.85 -2.53
CA ASN A 130 -13.25 4.52 -3.08
C ASN A 130 -14.75 4.20 -2.96
N SER A 131 -15.46 4.26 -4.08
CA SER A 131 -16.93 4.14 -4.14
C SER A 131 -17.43 2.70 -4.27
N MET A 132 -16.53 1.74 -4.21
CA MET A 132 -16.85 0.32 -4.40
C MET A 132 -17.72 -0.21 -3.24
N ASP A 133 -18.73 -1.03 -3.55
CA ASP A 133 -19.51 -1.74 -2.55
C ASP A 133 -18.65 -2.74 -1.76
N CYS A 134 -19.13 -3.16 -0.59
CA CYS A 134 -18.37 -3.98 0.34
C CYS A 134 -17.85 -5.29 -0.24
N ASP A 135 -18.69 -6.04 -0.96
CA ASP A 135 -18.31 -7.35 -1.49
C ASP A 135 -17.32 -7.23 -2.68
N PRO A 136 -17.55 -6.39 -3.70
CA PRO A 136 -16.55 -6.10 -4.73
C PRO A 136 -15.23 -5.58 -4.13
N TRP A 137 -15.28 -4.69 -3.15
CA TRP A 137 -14.10 -4.18 -2.47
C TRP A 137 -13.33 -5.30 -1.77
N MET A 138 -14.02 -6.18 -1.02
CA MET A 138 -13.40 -7.30 -0.31
C MET A 138 -12.73 -8.29 -1.27
N ASN A 139 -13.35 -8.52 -2.44
CA ASN A 139 -12.83 -9.43 -3.46
C ASN A 139 -11.67 -8.85 -4.28
N THR A 140 -11.40 -7.56 -4.19
CA THR A 140 -10.33 -6.85 -4.91
C THR A 140 -9.31 -6.25 -3.95
N TYR A 141 -9.54 -5.04 -3.46
CA TYR A 141 -8.67 -4.37 -2.49
C TYR A 141 -8.49 -5.18 -1.20
N GLY A 142 -9.59 -5.69 -0.65
CA GLY A 142 -9.56 -6.52 0.57
C GLY A 142 -8.69 -7.76 0.40
N ALA A 143 -8.76 -8.42 -0.75
CA ALA A 143 -7.92 -9.58 -1.05
C ALA A 143 -6.42 -9.21 -1.16
N ALA A 144 -6.10 -8.05 -1.76
CA ALA A 144 -4.74 -7.55 -1.83
C ALA A 144 -4.17 -7.20 -0.44
N TYR A 145 -4.97 -6.52 0.41
CA TYR A 145 -4.59 -6.23 1.80
C TYR A 145 -4.40 -7.51 2.62
N LYS A 146 -5.33 -8.48 2.55
CA LYS A 146 -5.18 -9.77 3.23
C LYS A 146 -3.89 -10.48 2.82
N ALA A 147 -3.58 -10.52 1.53
CA ALA A 147 -2.35 -11.13 1.05
C ALA A 147 -1.09 -10.43 1.58
N GLY A 148 -1.09 -9.10 1.66
CA GLY A 148 0.01 -8.33 2.25
C GLY A 148 0.15 -8.57 3.76
N ILE A 149 -0.97 -8.65 4.49
CA ILE A 149 -0.99 -8.95 5.92
C ILE A 149 -0.48 -10.38 6.18
N GLU A 150 -0.96 -11.37 5.43
CA GLU A 150 -0.50 -12.76 5.50
C GLU A 150 0.97 -12.93 5.13
N ALA A 151 1.49 -12.09 4.24
CA ALA A 151 2.92 -12.00 3.91
C ALA A 151 3.76 -11.38 5.05
N GLY A 152 3.12 -10.90 6.11
CA GLY A 152 3.76 -10.36 7.30
C GLY A 152 4.03 -8.86 7.27
N ALA A 153 3.32 -8.07 6.44
CA ALA A 153 3.48 -6.62 6.43
C ALA A 153 3.36 -6.03 7.84
N LEU A 154 4.39 -5.36 8.31
CA LEU A 154 4.44 -4.82 9.67
C LEU A 154 3.70 -3.48 9.81
N THR A 155 3.47 -2.78 8.71
CA THR A 155 2.78 -1.50 8.71
C THR A 155 1.81 -1.36 7.55
N ALA A 156 0.77 -0.54 7.75
CA ALA A 156 -0.15 -0.12 6.69
C ALA A 156 -0.21 1.40 6.66
N MET A 157 0.00 1.99 5.50
CA MET A 157 -0.16 3.43 5.32
C MET A 157 -1.61 3.73 4.96
N VAL A 158 -2.27 4.48 5.83
CA VAL A 158 -3.66 4.88 5.64
C VAL A 158 -3.72 6.17 4.83
N GLY A 159 -4.54 6.17 3.79
CA GLY A 159 -4.75 7.31 2.89
C GLY A 159 -5.87 8.25 3.34
N HIS A 160 -5.90 9.44 2.74
CA HIS A 160 -7.00 10.39 2.91
C HIS A 160 -8.17 10.04 1.98
N ILE A 161 -8.61 8.78 2.07
CA ILE A 161 -9.57 8.14 1.19
C ILE A 161 -10.78 7.70 2.00
N MET A 162 -11.98 8.09 1.59
CA MET A 162 -13.23 7.56 2.14
C MET A 162 -13.57 6.21 1.50
N GLN A 163 -14.20 5.35 2.29
CA GLN A 163 -14.87 4.15 1.78
C GLN A 163 -16.30 4.10 2.38
N PRO A 164 -17.26 4.76 1.74
CA PRO A 164 -18.58 4.98 2.33
C PRO A 164 -19.39 3.69 2.56
N ALA A 165 -19.30 2.71 1.66
CA ALA A 165 -20.03 1.46 1.80
C ALA A 165 -19.63 0.69 3.06
N TRP A 166 -18.33 0.54 3.30
CA TRP A 166 -17.83 -0.09 4.52
C TRP A 166 -18.10 0.73 5.77
N THR A 167 -17.99 2.07 5.69
CA THR A 167 -18.31 2.93 6.83
C THR A 167 -19.76 2.74 7.26
N ARG A 168 -20.73 2.75 6.32
CA ARG A 168 -22.15 2.51 6.62
C ARG A 168 -22.43 1.08 7.11
N ARG A 169 -21.72 0.08 6.58
CA ARG A 169 -21.86 -1.31 7.03
C ARG A 169 -21.43 -1.48 8.49
N LEU A 170 -20.34 -0.83 8.88
CA LEU A 170 -19.78 -0.91 10.23
C LEU A 170 -20.49 0.04 11.23
N ASN A 171 -21.13 1.09 10.72
CA ASN A 171 -21.88 2.08 11.49
C ASN A 171 -23.20 2.43 10.76
N PRO A 172 -24.24 1.59 10.85
CA PRO A 172 -25.48 1.76 10.07
C PRO A 172 -26.26 3.06 10.33
N GLY A 173 -25.96 3.78 11.39
CA GLY A 173 -26.60 5.06 11.73
C GLY A 173 -25.82 6.30 11.30
N ILE A 174 -24.67 6.15 10.68
CA ILE A 174 -23.82 7.29 10.31
C ILE A 174 -24.45 8.14 9.22
N LYS A 175 -24.39 9.45 9.39
CA LYS A 175 -24.84 10.40 8.36
C LYS A 175 -23.72 10.61 7.33
N ASP A 176 -24.12 11.00 6.12
CA ASP A 176 -23.17 11.19 5.03
C ASP A 176 -22.09 12.25 5.32
N GLU A 177 -22.48 13.33 6.01
CA GLU A 177 -21.58 14.40 6.45
C GLU A 177 -20.56 13.97 7.50
N ASP A 178 -20.80 12.85 8.20
CA ASP A 178 -19.92 12.31 9.25
C ASP A 178 -18.98 11.22 8.73
N ILE A 179 -19.08 10.84 7.45
CA ILE A 179 -18.16 9.86 6.84
C ILE A 179 -16.78 10.48 6.68
N MET A 180 -15.81 9.94 7.39
CA MET A 180 -14.44 10.43 7.42
C MET A 180 -13.50 9.60 6.52
N PRO A 181 -12.41 10.20 6.00
CA PRO A 181 -11.36 9.46 5.33
C PRO A 181 -10.69 8.48 6.28
N GLY A 182 -10.07 7.44 5.73
CA GLY A 182 -9.43 6.36 6.49
C GLY A 182 -8.55 6.85 7.64
N THR A 183 -7.79 7.92 7.42
CA THR A 183 -6.92 8.54 8.43
C THR A 183 -7.64 9.10 9.66
N LEU A 184 -8.95 9.37 9.59
CA LEU A 184 -9.76 9.91 10.67
C LEU A 184 -10.92 8.97 11.06
N SER A 185 -11.11 7.86 10.35
CA SER A 185 -12.25 6.95 10.54
C SER A 185 -11.91 5.80 11.48
N ARG A 186 -12.64 5.71 12.58
CA ARG A 186 -12.59 4.56 13.47
C ARG A 186 -13.07 3.28 12.77
N GLU A 187 -14.12 3.41 11.96
CA GLU A 187 -14.70 2.31 11.19
C GLU A 187 -13.65 1.68 10.26
N MET A 188 -12.87 2.53 9.58
CA MET A 188 -11.79 2.05 8.71
C MET A 188 -10.64 1.42 9.50
N MET A 189 -10.16 2.08 10.55
CA MET A 189 -8.98 1.63 11.28
C MET A 189 -9.27 0.42 12.18
N GLN A 190 -10.32 0.48 13.00
CA GLN A 190 -10.62 -0.57 13.94
C GLN A 190 -11.55 -1.63 13.35
N GLY A 191 -12.58 -1.22 12.62
CA GLY A 191 -13.57 -2.13 12.05
C GLY A 191 -13.00 -2.88 10.85
N LEU A 192 -12.60 -2.18 9.81
CA LEU A 192 -12.18 -2.82 8.56
C LEU A 192 -10.74 -3.35 8.62
N LEU A 193 -9.75 -2.48 8.91
CA LEU A 193 -8.35 -2.88 8.85
C LEU A 193 -8.00 -3.93 9.93
N ARG A 194 -8.38 -3.67 11.17
CA ARG A 194 -8.07 -4.61 12.27
C ARG A 194 -9.10 -5.72 12.40
N GLY A 195 -10.40 -5.39 12.35
CA GLY A 195 -11.47 -6.37 12.54
C GLY A 195 -11.64 -7.33 11.37
N GLU A 196 -11.96 -6.81 10.18
CA GLU A 196 -12.28 -7.64 9.01
C GLU A 196 -11.04 -8.21 8.30
N LEU A 197 -9.96 -7.43 8.23
CA LEU A 197 -8.73 -7.85 7.55
C LEU A 197 -7.70 -8.49 8.48
N GLY A 198 -7.83 -8.32 9.80
CA GLY A 198 -6.97 -8.96 10.80
C GLY A 198 -5.59 -8.35 10.95
N PHE A 199 -5.40 -7.08 10.62
CA PHE A 199 -4.14 -6.37 10.81
C PHE A 199 -3.95 -6.01 12.30
N ASN A 200 -2.98 -6.66 12.98
CA ASN A 200 -2.70 -6.52 14.42
C ASN A 200 -1.32 -5.92 14.68
#